data_1629a54c5502d64017756b8f286cf3ea
#
_entry.id   1629a54c5502d64017756b8f286cf3ea
#
_cell.length_a   1.000
_cell.length_b   1.000
_cell.length_c   1.000
_cell.angle_alpha   90.00
_cell.angle_beta   90.00
_cell.angle_gamma   90.00
#
_symmetry.space_group_name_H-M   'P 1'
#
loop_
_entity.id
_entity.type
_entity.pdbx_description
1 polymer ?
#
loop_
_entity_poly.entity_id
_entity_poly.type
_entity_poly.pdbx_seq_one_letter_code
_entity_poly.pdbx_strand_id
1 'polypeptide(L)'
;MKLLILLPIAFLLLLPHTFGSTCTTTDQIRFLQCKGSIVKIQDTLKLYAPYTETPVPQTVFKMISKLCNRAVTCVEQIGCAEAKRGVSMMDFACEGIEMSSGPFGDCMAKLQSNALDEKKYPCAPLFQKDALDTITKGCQMFTEDVECVKSVAKEYCGAPAADAFKKGAPFMKNLMKC
;
A
#
# COMPACT_ATOMS: atom_id res chain seq x y z
N MET A 1 2.22 -3.75 -10.16
CA MET A 1 1.25 -3.23 -9.16
C MET A 1 0.06 -4.16 -8.88
N LYS A 2 -0.26 -5.13 -9.74
CA LYS A 2 -1.41 -6.06 -9.59
C LYS A 2 -1.36 -6.88 -8.29
N LEU A 3 -0.21 -7.44 -7.95
CA LEU A 3 -0.06 -8.31 -6.78
C LEU A 3 -0.15 -7.53 -5.46
N LEU A 4 0.30 -6.29 -5.43
CA LEU A 4 0.29 -5.41 -4.26
C LEU A 4 -1.12 -4.98 -3.84
N ILE A 5 -2.07 -4.96 -4.79
CA ILE A 5 -3.47 -4.60 -4.51
C ILE A 5 -4.27 -5.83 -4.08
N LEU A 6 -3.95 -7.03 -4.59
CA LEU A 6 -4.73 -8.24 -4.32
C LEU A 6 -4.49 -8.83 -2.92
N LEU A 7 -3.27 -8.73 -2.37
CA LEU A 7 -2.93 -9.23 -1.04
C LEU A 7 -3.76 -8.56 0.08
N PRO A 8 -3.86 -7.22 0.16
CA PRO A 8 -4.70 -6.58 1.17
C PRO A 8 -6.19 -6.84 0.97
N ILE A 9 -6.66 -7.06 -0.27
CA ILE A 9 -8.09 -7.35 -0.53
C ILE A 9 -8.49 -8.69 0.06
N ALA A 10 -7.71 -9.76 -0.19
CA ALA A 10 -7.99 -11.09 0.36
C ALA A 10 -8.01 -11.05 1.90
N PHE A 11 -7.17 -10.22 2.48
CA PHE A 11 -7.01 -10.09 3.92
C PHE A 11 -8.16 -9.32 4.59
N LEU A 12 -8.59 -8.21 4.00
CA LEU A 12 -9.73 -7.42 4.49
C LEU A 12 -11.06 -8.20 4.40
N LEU A 13 -11.17 -9.18 3.51
CA LEU A 13 -12.36 -10.03 3.39
C LEU A 13 -12.52 -11.02 4.56
N LEU A 14 -11.44 -11.32 5.30
CA LEU A 14 -11.46 -12.25 6.43
C LEU A 14 -11.81 -11.60 7.78
N LEU A 15 -11.79 -10.27 7.88
CA LEU A 15 -12.02 -9.55 9.14
C LEU A 15 -13.43 -9.70 9.76
N PRO A 16 -14.54 -9.86 9.02
CA PRO A 16 -15.88 -9.86 9.64
C PRO A 16 -16.22 -11.12 10.44
N HIS A 17 -15.43 -12.20 10.35
CA HIS A 17 -15.80 -13.49 10.95
C HIS A 17 -15.07 -13.85 12.27
N THR A 18 -14.19 -13.00 12.77
CA THR A 18 -13.28 -13.37 13.87
C THR A 18 -13.48 -12.61 15.18
N PHE A 19 -14.60 -11.89 15.36
CA PHE A 19 -14.91 -11.34 16.68
C PHE A 19 -15.41 -12.47 17.59
N GLY A 20 -14.46 -13.16 18.20
CA GLY A 20 -14.71 -14.21 19.17
C GLY A 20 -15.14 -13.70 20.55
N SER A 21 -15.27 -14.62 21.48
CA SER A 21 -15.82 -14.45 22.82
C SER A 21 -15.07 -13.51 23.77
N THR A 22 -13.97 -12.88 23.34
CA THR A 22 -13.14 -12.03 24.21
C THR A 22 -13.46 -10.52 24.11
N CYS A 23 -14.28 -10.09 23.13
CA CYS A 23 -14.72 -8.70 23.01
C CYS A 23 -15.98 -8.43 23.80
N THR A 24 -15.99 -7.35 24.56
CA THR A 24 -17.18 -6.88 25.27
C THR A 24 -18.25 -6.37 24.31
N THR A 25 -19.51 -6.27 24.77
CA THR A 25 -20.58 -5.66 23.99
C THR A 25 -20.24 -4.23 23.54
N THR A 26 -19.56 -3.48 24.39
CA THR A 26 -19.08 -2.12 24.06
C THR A 26 -18.07 -2.15 22.92
N ASP A 27 -17.13 -3.11 22.93
CA ASP A 27 -16.16 -3.28 21.83
C ASP A 27 -16.84 -3.63 20.52
N GLN A 28 -17.86 -4.49 20.57
CA GLN A 28 -18.65 -4.86 19.39
C GLN A 28 -19.39 -3.66 18.79
N ILE A 29 -20.00 -2.80 19.63
CA ILE A 29 -20.68 -1.57 19.19
C ILE A 29 -19.66 -0.62 18.52
N ARG A 30 -18.49 -0.42 19.15
CA ARG A 30 -17.42 0.40 18.56
C ARG A 30 -16.95 -0.15 17.22
N PHE A 31 -16.78 -1.46 17.12
CA PHE A 31 -16.42 -2.08 15.83
C PHE A 31 -17.46 -1.81 14.74
N LEU A 32 -18.75 -1.89 15.05
CA LEU A 32 -19.81 -1.56 14.10
C LEU A 32 -19.71 -0.11 13.60
N GLN A 33 -19.30 0.82 14.45
CA GLN A 33 -19.06 2.21 14.07
C GLN A 33 -17.87 2.34 13.09
N CYS A 34 -16.82 1.53 13.28
CA CYS A 34 -15.63 1.51 12.40
C CYS A 34 -15.90 0.82 11.04
N LYS A 35 -16.87 -0.08 11.00
CA LYS A 35 -17.19 -0.92 9.82
C LYS A 35 -17.38 -0.11 8.54
N GLY A 36 -17.97 1.09 8.64
CA GLY A 36 -18.25 1.92 7.47
C GLY A 36 -17.00 2.31 6.67
N SER A 37 -15.89 2.64 7.34
CA SER A 37 -14.62 2.94 6.67
C SER A 37 -13.98 1.70 6.05
N ILE A 38 -14.03 0.58 6.76
CA ILE A 38 -13.48 -0.71 6.29
C ILE A 38 -14.22 -1.18 5.02
N VAL A 39 -15.55 -1.15 5.04
CA VAL A 39 -16.38 -1.55 3.89
C VAL A 39 -16.08 -0.64 2.68
N LYS A 40 -15.96 0.68 2.88
CA LYS A 40 -15.61 1.60 1.79
C LYS A 40 -14.24 1.30 1.17
N ILE A 41 -13.24 0.92 1.98
CA ILE A 41 -11.94 0.49 1.47
C ILE A 41 -12.12 -0.76 0.60
N GLN A 42 -12.82 -1.79 1.11
CA GLN A 42 -13.07 -3.03 0.41
C GLN A 42 -13.80 -2.81 -0.92
N ASP A 43 -14.87 -2.02 -0.91
CA ASP A 43 -15.67 -1.75 -2.10
C ASP A 43 -14.87 -0.95 -3.14
N THR A 44 -14.06 0.02 -2.70
CA THR A 44 -13.16 0.75 -3.59
C THR A 44 -12.13 -0.19 -4.20
N LEU A 45 -11.48 -1.04 -3.41
CA LEU A 45 -10.48 -1.99 -3.92
C LEU A 45 -11.11 -3.00 -4.88
N LYS A 46 -12.33 -3.52 -4.58
CA LYS A 46 -13.06 -4.42 -5.48
C LYS A 46 -13.41 -3.76 -6.81
N LEU A 47 -13.75 -2.47 -6.80
CA LEU A 47 -14.07 -1.74 -8.02
C LEU A 47 -12.87 -1.67 -8.97
N TYR A 48 -11.64 -1.57 -8.44
CA TYR A 48 -10.42 -1.46 -9.24
C TYR A 48 -9.70 -2.80 -9.46
N ALA A 49 -10.01 -3.84 -8.70
CA ALA A 49 -9.37 -5.16 -8.83
C ALA A 49 -9.54 -5.81 -10.23
N PRO A 50 -10.70 -5.71 -10.91
CA PRO A 50 -10.87 -6.29 -12.24
C PRO A 50 -10.09 -5.55 -13.34
N TYR A 51 -9.76 -4.28 -13.14
CA TYR A 51 -9.08 -3.44 -14.13
C TYR A 51 -7.57 -3.63 -14.06
N THR A 52 -7.13 -4.86 -14.38
CA THR A 52 -5.71 -5.23 -14.33
C THR A 52 -4.85 -4.54 -15.38
N GLU A 53 -5.45 -3.97 -16.42
CA GLU A 53 -4.73 -3.31 -17.51
C GLU A 53 -4.63 -1.79 -17.34
N THR A 54 -5.52 -1.19 -16.56
CA THR A 54 -5.50 0.24 -16.29
C THR A 54 -4.85 0.52 -14.93
N PRO A 55 -3.84 1.39 -14.84
CA PRO A 55 -3.27 1.77 -13.55
C PRO A 55 -4.34 2.46 -12.70
N VAL A 56 -4.41 2.08 -11.42
CA VAL A 56 -5.30 2.74 -10.46
C VAL A 56 -4.92 4.21 -10.34
N PRO A 57 -5.85 5.16 -10.54
CA PRO A 57 -5.55 6.58 -10.46
C PRO A 57 -4.98 6.96 -9.08
N GLN A 58 -4.00 7.86 -9.06
CA GLN A 58 -3.36 8.33 -7.83
C GLN A 58 -4.36 8.94 -6.83
N THR A 59 -5.42 9.59 -7.34
CA THR A 59 -6.52 10.12 -6.52
C THR A 59 -7.24 9.05 -5.72
N VAL A 60 -7.35 7.85 -6.28
CA VAL A 60 -7.97 6.68 -5.61
C VAL A 60 -7.08 6.19 -4.48
N PHE A 61 -5.77 6.05 -4.70
CA PHE A 61 -4.83 5.71 -3.64
C PHE A 61 -4.87 6.71 -2.48
N LYS A 62 -4.89 8.02 -2.78
CA LYS A 62 -5.01 9.08 -1.77
C LYS A 62 -6.34 9.00 -0.99
N MET A 63 -7.43 8.64 -1.66
CA MET A 63 -8.71 8.44 -1.00
C MET A 63 -8.67 7.22 -0.08
N ILE A 64 -8.14 6.08 -0.55
CA ILE A 64 -8.02 4.85 0.25
C ILE A 64 -7.10 5.08 1.45
N SER A 65 -5.97 5.79 1.30
CA SER A 65 -5.07 6.14 2.40
C SER A 65 -5.80 6.91 3.51
N LYS A 66 -6.65 7.88 3.16
CA LYS A 66 -7.48 8.61 4.14
C LYS A 66 -8.49 7.70 4.85
N LEU A 67 -9.08 6.75 4.13
CA LEU A 67 -10.00 5.77 4.72
C LEU A 67 -9.24 4.79 5.63
N CYS A 68 -8.05 4.37 5.24
CA CYS A 68 -7.14 3.57 6.03
C CYS A 68 -6.86 4.21 7.39
N ASN A 69 -6.36 5.46 7.39
CA ASN A 69 -6.05 6.17 8.63
C ASN A 69 -7.27 6.28 9.55
N ARG A 70 -8.45 6.55 9.00
CA ARG A 70 -9.70 6.59 9.79
C ARG A 70 -10.07 5.22 10.35
N ALA A 71 -9.92 4.15 9.56
CA ALA A 71 -10.25 2.80 9.99
C ALA A 71 -9.32 2.33 11.11
N VAL A 72 -8.01 2.52 10.94
CA VAL A 72 -6.98 2.19 11.95
C VAL A 72 -7.26 2.93 13.25
N THR A 73 -7.33 4.27 13.23
CA THR A 73 -7.62 5.09 14.43
C THR A 73 -8.91 4.68 15.12
N CYS A 74 -9.93 4.28 14.35
CA CYS A 74 -11.19 3.83 14.91
C CYS A 74 -11.05 2.48 15.63
N VAL A 75 -10.38 1.51 15.01
CA VAL A 75 -10.23 0.14 15.56
C VAL A 75 -9.22 0.10 16.72
N GLU A 76 -8.22 0.97 16.75
CA GLU A 76 -7.27 1.13 17.88
C GLU A 76 -7.97 1.44 19.20
N GLN A 77 -9.14 2.07 19.16
CA GLN A 77 -9.93 2.38 20.36
C GLN A 77 -10.66 1.17 20.94
N ILE A 78 -10.59 0.01 20.28
CA ILE A 78 -11.25 -1.22 20.72
C ILE A 78 -10.26 -2.03 21.55
N GLY A 79 -10.65 -2.35 22.80
CA GLY A 79 -9.73 -2.92 23.79
C GLY A 79 -9.44 -4.41 23.68
N CYS A 80 -10.20 -5.17 22.88
CA CYS A 80 -10.08 -6.63 22.85
C CYS A 80 -8.93 -7.16 21.96
N ALA A 81 -8.46 -8.37 22.26
CA ALA A 81 -7.29 -8.96 21.61
C ALA A 81 -7.48 -9.19 20.10
N GLU A 82 -8.70 -9.54 19.68
CA GLU A 82 -9.05 -9.72 18.27
C GLU A 82 -8.96 -8.41 17.49
N ALA A 83 -9.45 -7.32 18.08
CA ALA A 83 -9.34 -5.99 17.46
C ALA A 83 -7.87 -5.59 17.28
N LYS A 84 -7.02 -5.81 18.31
CA LYS A 84 -5.58 -5.51 18.22
C LYS A 84 -4.88 -6.28 17.11
N ARG A 85 -5.20 -7.55 16.92
CA ARG A 85 -4.70 -8.32 15.76
C ARG A 85 -5.20 -7.74 14.43
N GLY A 86 -6.48 -7.39 14.37
CA GLY A 86 -7.07 -6.75 13.19
C GLY A 86 -6.41 -5.41 12.85
N VAL A 87 -6.05 -4.59 13.88
CA VAL A 87 -5.31 -3.33 13.71
C VAL A 87 -3.96 -3.59 13.06
N SER A 88 -3.13 -4.48 13.62
CA SER A 88 -1.80 -4.75 13.07
C SER A 88 -1.84 -5.17 11.60
N MET A 89 -2.86 -5.94 11.24
CA MET A 89 -3.04 -6.41 9.87
C MET A 89 -3.52 -5.28 8.95
N MET A 90 -4.38 -4.41 9.45
CA MET A 90 -4.88 -3.25 8.72
C MET A 90 -3.78 -2.21 8.55
N ASP A 91 -2.98 -1.93 9.59
CA ASP A 91 -1.80 -1.07 9.53
C ASP A 91 -0.84 -1.54 8.44
N PHE A 92 -0.54 -2.83 8.42
CA PHE A 92 0.31 -3.43 7.40
C PHE A 92 -0.24 -3.18 5.98
N ALA A 93 -1.53 -3.41 5.74
CA ALA A 93 -2.14 -3.14 4.44
C ALA A 93 -2.15 -1.65 4.08
N CYS A 94 -2.42 -0.80 5.06
CA CYS A 94 -2.49 0.65 4.90
C CYS A 94 -1.11 1.28 4.64
N GLU A 95 -0.03 0.73 5.20
CA GLU A 95 1.34 1.18 4.93
C GLU A 95 1.72 1.02 3.45
N GLY A 96 1.33 -0.09 2.82
CA GLY A 96 1.51 -0.27 1.37
C GLY A 96 0.72 0.73 0.53
N ILE A 97 -0.50 1.06 0.97
CA ILE A 97 -1.34 2.07 0.32
C ILE A 97 -0.73 3.48 0.51
N GLU A 98 -0.21 3.79 1.69
CA GLU A 98 0.45 5.07 1.99
C GLU A 98 1.67 5.27 1.10
N MET A 99 2.51 4.26 0.92
CA MET A 99 3.65 4.31 0.00
C MET A 99 3.20 4.61 -1.44
N SER A 100 2.12 3.97 -1.90
CA SER A 100 1.57 4.15 -3.25
C SER A 100 0.86 5.50 -3.42
N SER A 101 0.29 6.08 -2.35
CA SER A 101 -0.45 7.35 -2.37
C SER A 101 0.40 8.57 -2.05
N GLY A 102 1.61 8.36 -1.52
CA GLY A 102 2.53 9.39 -1.06
C GLY A 102 3.45 9.92 -2.16
N PRO A 103 4.47 10.72 -1.76
CA PRO A 103 5.41 11.36 -2.69
C PRO A 103 6.13 10.38 -3.63
N PHE A 104 6.44 9.16 -3.16
CA PHE A 104 7.04 8.14 -4.02
C PHE A 104 6.05 7.60 -5.06
N GLY A 105 4.80 7.37 -4.68
CA GLY A 105 3.75 6.94 -5.62
C GLY A 105 3.47 8.00 -6.69
N ASP A 106 3.41 9.29 -6.32
CA ASP A 106 3.32 10.40 -7.27
C ASP A 106 4.55 10.44 -8.21
N CYS A 107 5.74 10.16 -7.67
CA CYS A 107 6.97 10.07 -8.43
C CYS A 107 6.94 8.91 -9.45
N MET A 108 6.53 7.72 -9.02
CA MET A 108 6.39 6.55 -9.90
C MET A 108 5.44 6.84 -11.06
N ALA A 109 4.29 7.47 -10.80
CA ALA A 109 3.33 7.83 -11.83
C ALA A 109 3.94 8.83 -12.86
N LYS A 110 4.74 9.79 -12.38
CA LYS A 110 5.46 10.74 -13.24
C LYS A 110 6.54 10.04 -14.07
N LEU A 111 7.32 9.15 -13.48
CA LEU A 111 8.44 8.47 -14.16
C LEU A 111 7.99 7.45 -15.18
N GLN A 112 6.83 6.81 -14.98
CA GLN A 112 6.22 5.91 -15.97
C GLN A 112 5.86 6.59 -17.29
N SER A 113 5.70 7.90 -17.29
CA SER A 113 5.41 8.70 -18.51
C SER A 113 6.67 9.30 -19.15
N ASN A 114 7.84 9.13 -18.54
CA ASN A 114 9.09 9.70 -19.00
C ASN A 114 10.13 8.61 -19.26
N ALA A 115 10.81 8.68 -20.41
CA ALA A 115 11.93 7.81 -20.68
C ALA A 115 13.14 8.23 -19.81
N LEU A 116 13.60 7.33 -18.96
CA LEU A 116 14.83 7.53 -18.18
C LEU A 116 16.04 7.07 -18.98
N ASP A 117 17.19 7.74 -18.80
CA ASP A 117 18.44 7.35 -19.42
C ASP A 117 19.03 6.12 -18.71
N GLU A 118 18.95 4.95 -19.35
CA GLU A 118 19.46 3.68 -18.82
C GLU A 118 20.97 3.67 -18.64
N LYS A 119 21.72 4.49 -19.42
CA LYS A 119 23.17 4.62 -19.26
C LYS A 119 23.52 5.34 -17.95
N LYS A 120 22.70 6.29 -17.56
CA LYS A 120 22.87 7.04 -16.30
C LYS A 120 22.32 6.27 -15.11
N TYR A 121 21.17 5.59 -15.29
CA TYR A 121 20.47 4.87 -14.24
C TYR A 121 20.19 3.43 -14.63
N PRO A 122 21.02 2.48 -14.21
CA PRO A 122 20.83 1.05 -14.51
C PRO A 122 19.45 0.51 -14.05
N CYS A 123 18.85 1.12 -13.02
CA CYS A 123 17.52 0.78 -12.54
C CYS A 123 16.37 1.45 -13.33
N ALA A 124 16.66 2.20 -14.39
CA ALA A 124 15.61 2.85 -15.21
C ALA A 124 14.52 1.88 -15.70
N PRO A 125 14.82 0.63 -16.10
CA PRO A 125 13.79 -0.34 -16.50
C PRO A 125 12.77 -0.65 -15.38
N LEU A 126 13.12 -0.44 -14.10
CA LEU A 126 12.22 -0.68 -12.97
C LEU A 126 11.11 0.39 -12.84
N PHE A 127 11.23 1.50 -13.54
CA PHE A 127 10.21 2.56 -13.57
C PHE A 127 9.25 2.43 -14.76
N GLN A 128 9.48 1.50 -15.68
CA GLN A 128 8.56 1.26 -16.80
C GLN A 128 7.23 0.68 -16.28
N LYS A 129 6.16 0.92 -17.06
CA LYS A 129 4.79 0.56 -16.66
C LYS A 129 4.64 -0.91 -16.26
N ASP A 130 5.35 -1.81 -16.94
CA ASP A 130 5.25 -3.26 -16.74
C ASP A 130 6.30 -3.81 -15.74
N ALA A 131 7.14 -2.95 -15.19
CA ALA A 131 8.24 -3.37 -14.33
C ALA A 131 7.76 -4.01 -13.04
N LEU A 132 6.66 -3.54 -12.46
CA LEU A 132 6.12 -4.07 -11.20
C LEU A 132 5.11 -5.21 -11.40
N ASP A 133 4.93 -5.70 -12.63
CA ASP A 133 4.02 -6.81 -12.91
C ASP A 133 4.64 -8.17 -12.52
N THR A 134 5.93 -8.23 -12.26
CA THR A 134 6.62 -9.42 -11.77
C THR A 134 7.16 -9.19 -10.36
N ILE A 135 7.02 -10.21 -9.50
CA ILE A 135 7.61 -10.21 -8.15
C ILE A 135 9.12 -9.96 -8.22
N THR A 136 9.82 -10.56 -9.20
CA THR A 136 11.26 -10.44 -9.37
C THR A 136 11.70 -8.99 -9.56
N LYS A 137 11.07 -8.24 -10.48
CA LYS A 137 11.42 -6.84 -10.70
C LYS A 137 11.03 -5.95 -9.52
N GLY A 138 9.89 -6.25 -8.88
CA GLY A 138 9.51 -5.57 -7.65
C GLY A 138 10.54 -5.81 -6.54
N CYS A 139 10.99 -7.06 -6.34
CA CYS A 139 12.04 -7.38 -5.38
C CYS A 139 13.34 -6.65 -5.69
N GLN A 140 13.78 -6.64 -6.94
CA GLN A 140 14.99 -5.93 -7.36
C GLN A 140 14.94 -4.45 -6.96
N MET A 141 13.80 -3.77 -7.18
CA MET A 141 13.60 -2.38 -6.78
C MET A 141 13.83 -2.13 -5.28
N PHE A 142 13.39 -3.09 -4.43
CA PHE A 142 13.43 -2.94 -2.97
C PHE A 142 14.59 -3.66 -2.28
N THR A 143 15.51 -4.26 -3.05
CA THR A 143 16.70 -4.95 -2.52
C THR A 143 17.99 -4.50 -3.19
N GLU A 144 18.20 -4.89 -4.44
CA GLU A 144 19.47 -4.71 -5.15
C GLU A 144 19.67 -3.26 -5.62
N ASP A 145 18.60 -2.63 -6.13
CA ASP A 145 18.66 -1.32 -6.77
C ASP A 145 18.18 -0.15 -5.88
N VAL A 146 18.07 -0.36 -4.57
CA VAL A 146 17.56 0.65 -3.61
C VAL A 146 18.23 2.01 -3.76
N GLU A 147 19.56 2.06 -3.85
CA GLU A 147 20.29 3.35 -3.95
C GLU A 147 20.10 3.98 -5.34
N CYS A 148 20.02 3.19 -6.40
CA CYS A 148 19.73 3.70 -7.74
C CYS A 148 18.31 4.29 -7.78
N VAL A 149 17.30 3.56 -7.32
CA VAL A 149 15.91 4.00 -7.27
C VAL A 149 15.76 5.28 -6.45
N LYS A 150 16.40 5.34 -5.28
CA LYS A 150 16.40 6.52 -4.42
C LYS A 150 17.05 7.73 -5.11
N SER A 151 18.14 7.52 -5.86
CA SER A 151 18.81 8.58 -6.61
C SER A 151 17.93 9.13 -7.71
N VAL A 152 17.27 8.27 -8.49
CA VAL A 152 16.29 8.66 -9.51
C VAL A 152 15.13 9.43 -8.87
N ALA A 153 14.53 8.90 -7.78
CA ALA A 153 13.44 9.57 -7.09
C ALA A 153 13.85 10.96 -6.58
N LYS A 154 15.08 11.10 -6.05
CA LYS A 154 15.59 12.39 -5.60
C LYS A 154 15.78 13.39 -6.74
N GLU A 155 16.37 12.96 -7.85
CA GLU A 155 16.68 13.84 -8.98
C GLU A 155 15.40 14.31 -9.70
N TYR A 156 14.47 13.41 -9.97
CA TYR A 156 13.29 13.70 -10.78
C TYR A 156 12.08 14.22 -9.99
N CYS A 157 12.01 13.88 -8.69
CA CYS A 157 10.83 14.16 -7.86
C CYS A 157 11.17 14.88 -6.54
N GLY A 158 12.45 15.01 -6.22
CA GLY A 158 12.92 15.69 -5.03
C GLY A 158 13.08 14.81 -3.79
N ALA A 159 13.62 15.41 -2.73
CA ALA A 159 13.92 14.71 -1.47
C ALA A 159 12.71 13.99 -0.85
N PRO A 160 11.49 14.59 -0.82
CA PRO A 160 10.33 13.90 -0.21
C PRO A 160 10.02 12.53 -0.84
N ALA A 161 10.20 12.38 -2.17
CA ALA A 161 9.99 11.10 -2.84
C ALA A 161 11.06 10.07 -2.49
N ALA A 162 12.34 10.50 -2.44
CA ALA A 162 13.45 9.64 -2.05
C ALA A 162 13.35 9.18 -0.58
N ASP A 163 12.92 10.07 0.32
CA ASP A 163 12.75 9.75 1.74
C ASP A 163 11.55 8.81 1.95
N ALA A 164 10.44 9.03 1.23
CA ALA A 164 9.29 8.13 1.26
C ALA A 164 9.67 6.73 0.75
N PHE A 165 10.44 6.63 -0.33
CA PHE A 165 10.95 5.37 -0.84
C PHE A 165 11.85 4.67 0.21
N LYS A 166 12.84 5.40 0.76
CA LYS A 166 13.76 4.85 1.77
C LYS A 166 13.01 4.30 2.98
N LYS A 167 11.96 5.01 3.45
CA LYS A 167 11.14 4.58 4.58
C LYS A 167 10.32 3.33 4.24
N GLY A 168 9.71 3.29 3.04
CA GLY A 168 8.81 2.20 2.64
C GLY A 168 9.49 0.96 2.06
N ALA A 169 10.75 1.06 1.58
CA ALA A 169 11.43 -0.05 0.93
C ALA A 169 11.58 -1.31 1.83
N PRO A 170 11.94 -1.23 3.12
CA PRO A 170 12.01 -2.40 3.99
C PRO A 170 10.65 -3.09 4.16
N PHE A 171 9.57 -2.30 4.26
CA PHE A 171 8.22 -2.81 4.33
C PHE A 171 7.86 -3.57 3.05
N MET A 172 8.12 -2.98 1.87
CA MET A 172 7.83 -3.61 0.57
C MET A 172 8.62 -4.88 0.35
N LYS A 173 9.91 -4.91 0.75
CA LYS A 173 10.74 -6.11 0.75
C LYS A 173 10.08 -7.23 1.55
N ASN A 174 9.63 -6.95 2.78
CA ASN A 174 8.98 -7.93 3.64
C ASN A 174 7.64 -8.39 3.07
N LEU A 175 6.81 -7.47 2.54
CA LEU A 175 5.52 -7.75 1.93
C LEU A 175 5.65 -8.70 0.74
N MET A 176 6.66 -8.48 -0.10
CA MET A 176 6.90 -9.26 -1.32
C MET A 176 7.70 -10.54 -1.04
N LYS A 177 8.16 -10.74 0.20
CA LYS A 177 9.01 -11.88 0.62
C LYS A 177 10.33 -11.95 -0.19
N CYS A 178 10.91 -10.79 -0.48
CA CYS A 178 12.23 -10.72 -1.07
C CYS A 178 13.31 -11.17 -0.03
#